data_f0dcb2849106b91259b76449acbb29e5
#
_entry.id   f0dcb2849106b91259b76449acbb29e5
#
_cell.length_a   1.000
_cell.length_b   1.000
_cell.length_c   1.000
_cell.angle_alpha   90.00
_cell.angle_beta   90.00
_cell.angle_gamma   90.00
#
_symmetry.space_group_name_H-M   'P 1'
#
loop_
_entity.id
_entity.type
_entity.pdbx_description
1 polymer ?
#
loop_
_entity_poly.entity_id
_entity_poly.type
_entity_poly.pdbx_seq_one_letter_code
_entity_poly.pdbx_strand_id
1 'polypeptide(L)'
;MSKLTTIKRAIEINQSSEKVWNALADFGNICHGHPAVSKSYITSQKKEGVGATRHCDFTMMGASAEELVTEWNEGKNIKIEVTKLKKMPGIATMILDLAIKSEENKTILSSTMNYTMKNVFFEFMNTIMMEKMNADLLDGIMAGHKLYIETGTIVTEKTKLDKKQVKKIN
;
A
#
# COMPACT_ATOMS: atom_id res chain seq x y z
N MET A 1 -24.52 2.67 -9.47
CA MET A 1 -23.03 2.73 -9.53
C MET A 1 -22.51 2.68 -8.09
N SER A 2 -21.54 1.83 -7.81
CA SER A 2 -20.91 1.79 -6.50
C SER A 2 -20.12 3.08 -6.24
N LYS A 3 -20.22 3.62 -5.03
CA LYS A 3 -19.54 4.85 -4.62
C LYS A 3 -18.04 4.61 -4.53
N LEU A 4 -17.24 5.47 -5.19
CA LEU A 4 -15.78 5.47 -5.05
C LEU A 4 -15.41 6.09 -3.69
N THR A 5 -14.61 5.38 -2.92
CA THR A 5 -13.97 5.91 -1.69
C THR A 5 -12.50 6.15 -1.99
N THR A 6 -11.99 7.32 -1.61
CA THR A 6 -10.59 7.73 -1.80
C THR A 6 -9.97 8.09 -0.47
N ILE A 7 -8.86 7.46 -0.12
CA ILE A 7 -8.05 7.77 1.06
C ILE A 7 -6.68 8.20 0.57
N LYS A 8 -6.22 9.39 1.00
CA LYS A 8 -4.92 9.92 0.61
C LYS A 8 -4.06 10.20 1.84
N ARG A 9 -2.80 9.80 1.78
CA ARG A 9 -1.82 9.97 2.85
C ARG A 9 -0.46 10.38 2.30
N ALA A 10 0.32 11.06 3.13
CA ALA A 10 1.72 11.35 2.86
C ALA A 10 2.55 11.18 4.13
N ILE A 11 3.80 10.81 3.94
CA ILE A 11 4.80 10.73 5.02
C ILE A 11 6.15 11.22 4.49
N GLU A 12 6.88 11.89 5.37
CA GLU A 12 8.25 12.30 5.12
C GLU A 12 9.22 11.18 5.49
N ILE A 13 10.12 10.83 4.59
CA ILE A 13 11.17 9.82 4.76
C ILE A 13 12.53 10.51 4.66
N ASN A 14 13.38 10.39 5.68
CA ASN A 14 14.69 11.01 5.75
C ASN A 14 15.73 10.20 4.97
N GLN A 15 15.46 9.98 3.68
CA GLN A 15 16.29 9.27 2.74
C GLN A 15 16.13 9.88 1.34
N SER A 16 17.11 9.62 0.48
CA SER A 16 17.06 10.06 -0.92
C SER A 16 15.89 9.41 -1.67
N SER A 17 15.40 10.10 -2.70
CA SER A 17 14.34 9.58 -3.57
C SER A 17 14.74 8.27 -4.26
N GLU A 18 16.01 8.09 -4.60
CA GLU A 18 16.54 6.85 -5.14
C GLU A 18 16.37 5.68 -4.15
N LYS A 19 16.74 5.87 -2.88
CA LYS A 19 16.61 4.83 -1.86
C LYS A 19 15.14 4.49 -1.58
N VAL A 20 14.27 5.49 -1.54
CA VAL A 20 12.81 5.29 -1.39
C VAL A 20 12.26 4.54 -2.59
N TRP A 21 12.63 4.96 -3.81
CA TRP A 21 12.21 4.28 -5.03
C TRP A 21 12.63 2.82 -5.07
N ASN A 22 13.91 2.53 -4.79
CA ASN A 22 14.43 1.16 -4.80
C ASN A 22 13.67 0.23 -3.84
N ALA A 23 13.24 0.74 -2.68
CA ALA A 23 12.44 -0.02 -1.74
C ALA A 23 11.00 -0.28 -2.26
N LEU A 24 10.38 0.67 -2.96
CA LEU A 24 9.06 0.49 -3.58
C LEU A 24 9.14 -0.39 -4.83
N ALA A 25 10.22 -0.26 -5.61
CA ALA A 25 10.47 -1.01 -6.83
C ALA A 25 10.80 -2.48 -6.56
N ASP A 26 11.27 -2.82 -5.36
CA ASP A 26 11.41 -4.21 -4.90
C ASP A 26 10.04 -4.84 -4.65
N PHE A 27 9.27 -4.91 -5.75
CA PHE A 27 7.84 -5.23 -5.75
C PHE A 27 7.53 -6.58 -5.12
N GLY A 28 8.42 -7.56 -5.24
CA GLY A 28 8.26 -8.88 -4.64
C GLY A 28 8.40 -8.92 -3.12
N ASN A 29 9.09 -7.96 -2.53
CA ASN A 29 9.46 -7.93 -1.11
C ASN A 29 8.71 -6.87 -0.29
N ILE A 30 7.52 -6.47 -0.73
CA ILE A 30 6.70 -5.47 -0.02
C ILE A 30 6.46 -5.83 1.46
N CYS A 31 6.45 -7.10 1.79
CA CYS A 31 6.30 -7.60 3.16
C CYS A 31 7.37 -7.06 4.13
N HIS A 32 8.51 -6.58 3.64
CA HIS A 32 9.55 -6.01 4.51
C HIS A 32 9.12 -4.69 5.17
N GLY A 33 8.29 -3.90 4.49
CA GLY A 33 7.77 -2.61 5.01
C GLY A 33 6.27 -2.62 5.33
N HIS A 34 5.56 -3.72 5.07
CA HIS A 34 4.11 -3.76 5.16
C HIS A 34 3.63 -4.54 6.40
N PRO A 35 3.04 -3.90 7.43
CA PRO A 35 2.73 -4.55 8.71
C PRO A 35 1.68 -5.65 8.62
N ALA A 36 0.81 -5.63 7.62
CA ALA A 36 -0.27 -6.60 7.46
C ALA A 36 0.03 -7.69 6.41
N VAL A 37 1.20 -7.68 5.76
CA VAL A 37 1.62 -8.72 4.80
C VAL A 37 2.70 -9.59 5.45
N SER A 38 2.40 -10.86 5.63
CA SER A 38 3.33 -11.84 6.22
C SER A 38 4.31 -12.41 5.20
N LYS A 39 3.90 -12.48 3.93
CA LYS A 39 4.71 -13.00 2.83
C LYS A 39 4.27 -12.37 1.51
N SER A 40 5.21 -12.07 0.63
CA SER A 40 4.93 -11.66 -0.74
C SER A 40 5.96 -12.24 -1.71
N TYR A 41 5.57 -12.47 -2.95
CA TYR A 41 6.44 -12.99 -4.01
C TYR A 41 5.86 -12.70 -5.39
N ILE A 42 6.75 -12.55 -6.37
CA ILE A 42 6.39 -12.33 -7.78
C ILE A 42 5.74 -13.59 -8.34
N THR A 43 4.65 -13.40 -9.09
CA THR A 43 3.90 -14.48 -9.77
C THR A 43 3.99 -14.40 -11.29
N SER A 44 4.46 -13.29 -11.86
CA SER A 44 4.72 -13.11 -13.29
C SER A 44 6.18 -13.44 -13.65
N GLN A 45 6.44 -13.65 -14.95
CA GLN A 45 7.81 -13.74 -15.46
C GLN A 45 8.57 -12.41 -15.31
N LYS A 46 7.85 -11.31 -15.47
CA LYS A 46 8.37 -9.96 -15.28
C LYS A 46 8.39 -9.62 -13.80
N LYS A 47 9.54 -9.19 -13.27
CA LYS A 47 9.70 -8.92 -11.84
C LYS A 47 9.31 -7.48 -11.45
N GLU A 48 9.37 -6.54 -12.39
CA GLU A 48 9.14 -5.11 -12.19
C GLU A 48 8.50 -4.47 -13.42
N GLY A 49 7.97 -3.24 -13.26
CA GLY A 49 7.33 -2.48 -14.34
C GLY A 49 5.89 -2.93 -14.60
N VAL A 50 5.25 -2.26 -15.57
CA VAL A 50 3.85 -2.54 -15.96
C VAL A 50 3.70 -4.00 -16.38
N GLY A 51 2.68 -4.68 -15.84
CA GLY A 51 2.38 -6.10 -16.06
C GLY A 51 3.06 -7.04 -15.06
N ALA A 52 3.93 -6.56 -14.16
CA ALA A 52 4.41 -7.36 -13.06
C ALA A 52 3.26 -7.71 -12.10
N THR A 53 3.21 -8.96 -11.64
CA THR A 53 2.22 -9.42 -10.67
C THR A 53 2.89 -10.03 -9.46
N ARG A 54 2.24 -9.86 -8.28
CA ARG A 54 2.68 -10.50 -7.04
C ARG A 54 1.51 -11.10 -6.28
N HIS A 55 1.81 -12.09 -5.47
CA HIS A 55 0.92 -12.62 -4.44
C HIS A 55 1.32 -12.08 -3.08
N CYS A 56 0.34 -11.70 -2.26
CA CYS A 56 0.52 -11.26 -0.89
C CYS A 56 -0.35 -12.11 0.05
N ASP A 57 0.29 -12.78 1.02
CA ASP A 57 -0.39 -13.40 2.16
C ASP A 57 -0.48 -12.39 3.30
N PHE A 58 -1.68 -12.15 3.81
CA PHE A 58 -1.87 -11.25 4.95
C PHE A 58 -1.67 -11.97 6.28
N THR A 59 -1.36 -11.21 7.32
CA THR A 59 -1.27 -11.72 8.71
C THR A 59 -2.61 -12.25 9.21
N MET A 60 -3.72 -11.75 8.68
CA MET A 60 -5.06 -12.30 8.92
C MET A 60 -5.18 -13.68 8.25
N MET A 61 -5.47 -14.69 9.04
CA MET A 61 -5.40 -16.11 8.66
C MET A 61 -6.16 -16.44 7.37
N GLY A 62 -5.41 -16.85 6.35
CA GLY A 62 -5.89 -17.28 5.04
C GLY A 62 -6.42 -16.15 4.16
N ALA A 63 -6.21 -14.89 4.53
CA ALA A 63 -6.47 -13.76 3.64
C ALA A 63 -5.28 -13.55 2.71
N SER A 64 -5.55 -13.21 1.46
CA SER A 64 -4.52 -12.95 0.44
C SER A 64 -5.01 -12.01 -0.65
N ALA A 65 -4.06 -11.43 -1.37
CA ALA A 65 -4.31 -10.62 -2.56
C ALA A 65 -3.41 -11.03 -3.73
N GLU A 66 -3.95 -10.92 -4.95
CA GLU A 66 -3.17 -10.84 -6.18
C GLU A 66 -3.14 -9.38 -6.62
N GLU A 67 -1.97 -8.91 -6.97
CA GLU A 67 -1.75 -7.51 -7.35
C GLU A 67 -1.05 -7.42 -8.70
N LEU A 68 -1.44 -6.41 -9.48
CA LEU A 68 -0.94 -6.11 -10.82
C LEU A 68 -0.44 -4.68 -10.88
N VAL A 69 0.77 -4.47 -11.38
CA VAL A 69 1.28 -3.14 -11.69
C VAL A 69 0.64 -2.64 -12.99
N THR A 70 -0.14 -1.57 -12.90
CA THR A 70 -0.83 -0.93 -14.03
C THR A 70 -0.13 0.33 -14.54
N GLU A 71 0.70 0.96 -13.70
CA GLU A 71 1.53 2.10 -14.07
C GLU A 71 2.87 2.02 -13.34
N TRP A 72 3.95 2.37 -14.06
CA TRP A 72 5.30 2.36 -13.53
C TRP A 72 6.07 3.52 -14.15
N ASN A 73 6.25 4.60 -13.41
CA ASN A 73 7.07 5.73 -13.80
C ASN A 73 8.29 5.75 -12.88
N GLU A 74 9.42 5.29 -13.40
CA GLU A 74 10.64 5.10 -12.62
C GLU A 74 11.06 6.37 -11.87
N GLY A 75 11.36 6.22 -10.59
CA GLY A 75 11.69 7.32 -9.69
C GLY A 75 10.54 8.26 -9.35
N LYS A 76 9.30 7.97 -9.75
CA LYS A 76 8.14 8.87 -9.56
C LYS A 76 6.95 8.18 -8.92
N ASN A 77 6.34 7.19 -9.57
CA ASN A 77 5.18 6.50 -9.01
C ASN A 77 4.98 5.09 -9.55
N ILE A 78 4.29 4.29 -8.73
CA ILE A 78 3.80 2.94 -9.08
C ILE A 78 2.31 2.91 -8.77
N LYS A 79 1.50 2.47 -9.75
CA LYS A 79 0.08 2.19 -9.54
C LYS A 79 -0.17 0.70 -9.58
N ILE A 80 -0.89 0.22 -8.58
CA ILE A 80 -1.12 -1.20 -8.33
C ILE A 80 -2.62 -1.44 -8.25
N GLU A 81 -3.13 -2.35 -9.07
CA GLU A 81 -4.48 -2.85 -8.99
C GLU A 81 -4.51 -4.17 -8.20
N VAL A 82 -5.40 -4.28 -7.23
CA VAL A 82 -5.69 -5.52 -6.54
C VAL A 82 -6.69 -6.30 -7.35
N THR A 83 -6.24 -7.33 -8.06
CA THR A 83 -7.03 -8.08 -9.03
C THR A 83 -7.85 -9.19 -8.39
N LYS A 84 -7.43 -9.69 -7.21
CA LYS A 84 -8.13 -10.73 -6.47
C LYS A 84 -7.92 -10.55 -4.97
N LEU A 85 -9.00 -10.57 -4.22
CA LEU A 85 -9.01 -10.57 -2.76
C LEU A 85 -9.65 -11.86 -2.24
N LYS A 86 -8.95 -12.55 -1.36
CA LYS A 86 -9.45 -13.75 -0.66
C LYS A 86 -9.66 -13.44 0.81
N LYS A 87 -10.82 -13.84 1.35
CA LYS A 87 -11.22 -13.62 2.76
C LYS A 87 -11.21 -12.15 3.22
N MET A 88 -11.35 -11.23 2.28
CA MET A 88 -11.57 -9.81 2.54
C MET A 88 -12.90 -9.38 1.92
N PRO A 89 -14.02 -9.59 2.65
CA PRO A 89 -15.35 -9.32 2.11
C PRO A 89 -15.60 -7.82 1.93
N GLY A 90 -16.48 -7.50 1.00
CA GLY A 90 -17.02 -6.16 0.83
C GLY A 90 -16.34 -5.30 -0.22
N ILE A 91 -15.06 -5.43 -0.46
CA ILE A 91 -14.33 -4.66 -1.49
C ILE A 91 -14.58 -5.28 -2.87
N ALA A 92 -15.02 -4.47 -3.83
CA ALA A 92 -15.19 -4.86 -5.22
C ALA A 92 -13.94 -4.58 -6.06
N THR A 93 -13.40 -3.37 -5.94
CA THR A 93 -12.17 -2.94 -6.63
C THR A 93 -11.27 -2.21 -5.64
N MET A 94 -9.96 -2.28 -5.83
CA MET A 94 -8.99 -1.50 -5.08
C MET A 94 -7.79 -1.17 -5.96
N ILE A 95 -7.41 0.09 -5.95
CA ILE A 95 -6.23 0.60 -6.66
C ILE A 95 -5.41 1.42 -5.65
N LEU A 96 -4.12 1.16 -5.61
CA LEU A 96 -3.14 1.91 -4.85
C LEU A 96 -2.22 2.67 -5.80
N ASP A 97 -2.03 3.95 -5.55
CA ASP A 97 -1.04 4.78 -6.23
C ASP A 97 -0.02 5.25 -5.20
N LEU A 98 1.23 4.87 -5.38
CA LEU A 98 2.36 5.25 -4.54
C LEU A 98 3.23 6.21 -5.33
N ALA A 99 3.37 7.45 -4.89
CA ALA A 99 4.18 8.47 -5.56
C ALA A 99 5.22 9.06 -4.63
N ILE A 100 6.38 9.40 -5.18
CA ILE A 100 7.47 10.03 -4.45
C ILE A 100 7.79 11.41 -5.02
N LYS A 101 8.15 12.33 -4.14
CA LYS A 101 8.63 13.67 -4.47
C LYS A 101 9.89 13.95 -3.67
N SER A 102 10.97 14.26 -4.37
CA SER A 102 12.23 14.66 -3.71
C SER A 102 12.10 16.07 -3.13
N GLU A 103 12.61 16.26 -1.90
CA GLU A 103 12.74 17.56 -1.24
C GLU A 103 14.10 17.62 -0.56
N GLU A 104 15.01 18.47 -1.03
CA GLU A 104 16.37 18.66 -0.50
C GLU A 104 17.05 17.36 0.01
N ASN A 105 16.97 17.09 1.32
CA ASN A 105 17.60 15.92 1.96
C ASN A 105 16.61 14.82 2.35
N LYS A 106 15.38 14.86 1.88
CA LYS A 106 14.30 13.94 2.22
C LYS A 106 13.40 13.66 1.04
N THR A 107 12.54 12.69 1.20
CA THR A 107 11.55 12.30 0.20
C THR A 107 10.17 12.26 0.83
N ILE A 108 9.19 12.86 0.16
CA ILE A 108 7.79 12.69 0.50
C ILE A 108 7.25 11.48 -0.25
N LEU A 109 6.83 10.47 0.48
CA LEU A 109 6.05 9.36 -0.04
C LEU A 109 4.58 9.69 0.16
N SER A 110 3.80 9.69 -0.93
CA SER A 110 2.34 9.80 -0.90
C SER A 110 1.69 8.52 -1.37
N SER A 111 0.52 8.23 -0.83
CA SER A 111 -0.30 7.09 -1.26
C SER A 111 -1.75 7.51 -1.41
N THR A 112 -2.35 7.12 -2.53
CA THR A 112 -3.78 7.23 -2.79
C THR A 112 -4.38 5.84 -2.92
N MET A 113 -5.29 5.51 -2.03
CA MET A 113 -6.07 4.28 -2.07
C MET A 113 -7.48 4.59 -2.58
N ASN A 114 -7.82 4.06 -3.75
CA ASN A 114 -9.13 4.16 -4.35
C ASN A 114 -9.80 2.78 -4.31
N TYR A 115 -11.02 2.69 -3.77
CA TYR A 115 -11.75 1.42 -3.74
C TYR A 115 -13.25 1.63 -3.83
N THR A 116 -13.95 0.58 -4.26
CA THR A 116 -15.42 0.51 -4.31
C THR A 116 -15.90 -0.70 -3.53
N MET A 117 -17.15 -0.63 -3.06
CA MET A 117 -17.78 -1.71 -2.32
C MET A 117 -18.67 -2.54 -3.23
N LYS A 118 -18.87 -3.84 -2.89
CA LYS A 118 -19.61 -4.80 -3.72
C LYS A 118 -21.11 -4.49 -3.85
N ASN A 119 -21.69 -3.92 -2.80
CA ASN A 119 -23.13 -3.62 -2.77
C ASN A 119 -23.45 -2.57 -1.71
N VAL A 120 -24.71 -2.12 -1.67
CA VAL A 120 -25.23 -1.09 -0.76
C VAL A 120 -25.01 -1.42 0.73
N PHE A 121 -25.11 -2.69 1.12
CA PHE A 121 -24.84 -3.09 2.50
C PHE A 121 -23.39 -2.80 2.90
N PHE A 122 -22.43 -3.18 2.04
CA PHE A 122 -21.03 -2.89 2.28
C PHE A 122 -20.70 -1.40 2.13
N GLU A 123 -21.40 -0.64 1.27
CA GLU A 123 -21.26 0.81 1.21
C GLU A 123 -21.67 1.47 2.54
N PHE A 124 -22.77 1.01 3.14
CA PHE A 124 -23.20 1.47 4.45
C PHE A 124 -22.17 1.11 5.53
N MET A 125 -21.70 -0.12 5.57
CA MET A 125 -20.65 -0.56 6.50
C MET A 125 -19.35 0.22 6.30
N ASN A 126 -19.02 0.58 5.06
CA ASN A 126 -17.85 1.41 4.75
C ASN A 126 -17.97 2.78 5.42
N THR A 127 -19.11 3.44 5.29
CA THR A 127 -19.34 4.76 5.89
C THR A 127 -19.20 4.75 7.43
N ILE A 128 -19.63 3.66 8.08
CA ILE A 128 -19.60 3.56 9.55
C ILE A 128 -18.22 3.14 10.08
N MET A 129 -17.54 2.20 9.43
CA MET A 129 -16.40 1.53 10.03
C MET A 129 -15.24 1.26 9.05
N MET A 130 -15.51 0.73 7.84
CA MET A 130 -14.46 0.18 6.99
C MET A 130 -13.52 1.27 6.43
N GLU A 131 -14.04 2.46 6.12
CA GLU A 131 -13.21 3.59 5.67
C GLU A 131 -12.17 3.97 6.72
N LYS A 132 -12.57 4.02 8.00
CA LYS A 132 -11.64 4.29 9.11
C LYS A 132 -10.62 3.18 9.27
N MET A 133 -11.02 1.92 9.15
CA MET A 133 -10.12 0.76 9.22
C MET A 133 -9.11 0.79 8.05
N ASN A 134 -9.56 1.06 6.84
CA ASN A 134 -8.69 1.17 5.67
C ASN A 134 -7.73 2.37 5.77
N ALA A 135 -8.20 3.49 6.33
CA ALA A 135 -7.35 4.64 6.61
C ALA A 135 -6.26 4.31 7.64
N ASP A 136 -6.61 3.65 8.73
CA ASP A 136 -5.64 3.21 9.76
C ASP A 136 -4.65 2.16 9.24
N LEU A 137 -5.11 1.27 8.36
CA LEU A 137 -4.24 0.33 7.65
C LEU A 137 -3.24 1.08 6.76
N LEU A 138 -3.70 2.04 5.96
CA LEU A 138 -2.82 2.84 5.11
C LEU A 138 -1.82 3.64 5.93
N ASP A 139 -2.23 4.21 7.06
CA ASP A 139 -1.33 4.88 8.01
C ASP A 139 -0.24 3.91 8.51
N GLY A 140 -0.60 2.66 8.81
CA GLY A 140 0.34 1.60 9.19
C GLY A 140 1.31 1.24 8.07
N ILE A 141 0.83 1.12 6.84
CA ILE A 141 1.65 0.82 5.66
C ILE A 141 2.69 1.94 5.44
N MET A 142 2.25 3.19 5.46
CA MET A 142 3.14 4.34 5.26
C MET A 142 4.21 4.44 6.36
N ALA A 143 3.83 4.28 7.62
CA ALA A 143 4.77 4.29 8.75
C ALA A 143 5.72 3.10 8.71
N GLY A 144 5.25 1.92 8.28
CA GLY A 144 6.06 0.72 8.12
C GLY A 144 7.11 0.87 7.03
N HIS A 145 6.73 1.39 5.86
CA HIS A 145 7.69 1.69 4.80
C HIS A 145 8.74 2.70 5.24
N LYS A 146 8.34 3.78 5.94
CA LYS A 146 9.30 4.72 6.50
C LYS A 146 10.32 4.03 7.40
N LEU A 147 9.86 3.23 8.36
CA LEU A 147 10.73 2.51 9.29
C LEU A 147 11.70 1.59 8.54
N TYR A 148 11.20 0.77 7.62
CA TYR A 148 12.03 -0.13 6.82
C TYR A 148 13.06 0.63 5.97
N ILE A 149 12.66 1.67 5.26
CA ILE A 149 13.52 2.42 4.36
C ILE A 149 14.62 3.19 5.13
N GLU A 150 14.28 3.75 6.29
CA GLU A 150 15.24 4.52 7.09
C GLU A 150 16.22 3.64 7.87
N THR A 151 15.77 2.49 8.37
CA THR A 151 16.53 1.69 9.34
C THR A 151 16.89 0.28 8.87
N GLY A 152 16.24 -0.25 7.81
CA GLY A 152 16.35 -1.65 7.38
C GLY A 152 15.58 -2.63 8.27
N THR A 153 14.82 -2.15 9.26
CA THR A 153 14.03 -3.00 10.16
C THR A 153 12.88 -3.63 9.41
N ILE A 154 12.80 -4.96 9.37
CA ILE A 154 11.65 -5.68 8.81
C ILE A 154 10.43 -5.46 9.71
N VAL A 155 9.35 -5.00 9.11
CA VAL A 155 8.10 -4.69 9.78
C VAL A 155 7.23 -5.94 9.88
N THR A 156 6.61 -6.13 11.03
CA THR A 156 5.65 -7.19 11.30
C THR A 156 4.39 -6.61 11.94
N GLU A 157 3.34 -7.41 12.08
CA GLU A 157 2.10 -7.01 12.80
C GLU A 157 2.35 -6.55 14.26
N LYS A 158 3.47 -6.99 14.86
CA LYS A 158 3.87 -6.65 16.24
C LYS A 158 4.76 -5.41 16.34
N THR A 159 5.21 -4.89 15.20
CA THR A 159 6.09 -3.72 15.15
C THR A 159 5.34 -2.47 15.59
N LYS A 160 5.89 -1.75 16.58
CA LYS A 160 5.35 -0.45 16.98
C LYS A 160 5.66 0.59 15.92
N LEU A 161 4.64 1.12 15.28
CA LEU A 161 4.74 2.11 14.21
C LEU A 161 4.25 3.47 14.68
N ASP A 162 5.01 4.52 14.38
CA ASP A 162 4.60 5.90 14.66
C ASP A 162 3.72 6.45 13.52
N LYS A 163 2.44 6.09 13.58
CA LYS A 163 1.42 6.56 12.62
C LYS A 163 1.14 8.06 12.70
N LYS A 164 1.57 8.77 13.77
CA LYS A 164 1.35 10.21 13.94
C LYS A 164 2.11 11.04 12.90
N GLN A 165 3.17 10.48 12.31
CA GLN A 165 3.93 11.11 11.25
C GLN A 165 3.23 11.07 9.88
N VAL A 166 2.20 10.22 9.74
CA VAL A 166 1.41 10.12 8.51
C VAL A 166 0.39 11.25 8.48
N LYS A 167 0.42 12.03 7.40
CA LYS A 167 -0.46 13.20 7.22
C LYS A 167 -1.57 12.86 6.24
N LYS A 168 -2.80 13.24 6.57
CA LYS A 168 -3.90 13.28 5.61
C LYS A 168 -3.64 14.41 4.61
N ILE A 169 -3.79 14.12 3.32
CA ILE A 169 -3.69 15.11 2.24
C ILE A 169 -5.00 15.16 1.45
N ASN A 170 -5.26 16.27 0.77
CA ASN A 170 -6.48 16.50 -0.02
C ASN A 170 -6.39 15.92 -1.43
#